data_342b541cecc3dc26cb8f30ddcd43cf86
#
_entry.id   342b541cecc3dc26cb8f30ddcd43cf86
#
_cell.length_a   1.000
_cell.length_b   1.000
_cell.length_c   1.000
_cell.angle_alpha   90.00
_cell.angle_beta   90.00
_cell.angle_gamma   90.00
#
_symmetry.space_group_name_H-M   'P 1'
#
loop_
_entity.id
_entity.type
_entity.pdbx_description
1 polymer ?
#
loop_
_entity_poly.entity_id
_entity_poly.type
_entity_poly.pdbx_seq_one_letter_code
_entity_poly.pdbx_strand_id
1 'polypeptide(L)'
;MKQQNENEESNAVSVSVQSDRTFLATEPIGKLLAKLALPTIAAQLINMLYNIVDRIYIGHIPDTGAMALTGVGVCMPLIMIITAFAALVGNGGAPRATIFMGKNKKDDAEKILANCFTMQILLSIILTVVLLIWNRDFLLAFGASANTIEYAASYMNIYALGTIFVQLTLGMNAFITAQGFAKEGMLSVLIGAIANIILDPIFIFGLHMGVRGAALATVISQCCSCIWVISFLFGKRTTLRIRGKNMGLKAAYILPCLALGSAIFIMQGSESIISVCFNSSLLKYGGDIAVGAMTILTSVMQFAMLPLQGLGQGAQPIISYNYGAKNASRVRAAFKLLLKVSLLYSTILWLFIMCFPKVFASIFTTDAALIAFTKDALRYYLAALFMFGIQIACQMTFNALGNAPASILVAIMRKFVLLLPLIFILPHIITADKTMAVYLAEPIADGLAVTFTSILFSFQFKKALREIS
;
A
#
# COMPACT_ATOMS: atom_id res chain seq x y z
N MET A 1 2.66 -48.80 -14.75
CA MET A 1 3.25 -48.18 -13.53
C MET A 1 3.55 -46.68 -13.68
N LYS A 2 4.28 -46.18 -14.67
CA LYS A 2 4.51 -44.74 -14.82
C LYS A 2 3.24 -43.90 -15.02
N GLN A 3 2.31 -44.35 -15.87
CA GLN A 3 1.03 -43.64 -16.10
C GLN A 3 0.07 -43.70 -14.92
N GLN A 4 0.13 -44.72 -14.07
CA GLN A 4 -0.66 -44.78 -12.83
C GLN A 4 -0.11 -43.81 -11.77
N ASN A 5 1.20 -43.70 -11.61
CA ASN A 5 1.82 -42.72 -10.70
C ASN A 5 1.58 -41.26 -11.13
N GLU A 6 1.65 -40.96 -12.44
CA GLU A 6 1.33 -39.63 -12.94
C GLU A 6 -0.15 -39.24 -12.76
N ASN A 7 -1.06 -40.22 -12.86
CA ASN A 7 -2.49 -40.03 -12.57
C ASN A 7 -2.78 -39.91 -11.08
N GLU A 8 -2.07 -40.63 -10.23
CA GLU A 8 -2.21 -40.50 -8.76
C GLU A 8 -1.60 -39.20 -8.24
N GLU A 9 -0.44 -38.77 -8.72
CA GLU A 9 0.12 -37.46 -8.43
C GLU A 9 -0.76 -36.31 -8.98
N SER A 10 -1.30 -36.45 -10.19
CA SER A 10 -2.23 -35.49 -10.78
C SER A 10 -3.55 -35.42 -10.00
N ASN A 11 -4.07 -36.56 -9.52
CA ASN A 11 -5.24 -36.62 -8.66
C ASN A 11 -4.95 -36.12 -7.24
N ALA A 12 -3.83 -36.45 -6.64
CA ALA A 12 -3.42 -35.92 -5.34
C ALA A 12 -3.22 -34.41 -5.36
N VAL A 13 -2.59 -33.87 -6.44
CA VAL A 13 -2.44 -32.44 -6.67
C VAL A 13 -3.81 -31.77 -6.96
N SER A 14 -4.69 -32.41 -7.70
CA SER A 14 -6.03 -31.90 -7.96
C SER A 14 -6.93 -31.94 -6.72
N VAL A 15 -6.82 -32.96 -5.89
CA VAL A 15 -7.53 -33.10 -4.61
C VAL A 15 -6.99 -32.11 -3.57
N SER A 16 -5.68 -31.87 -3.49
CA SER A 16 -5.09 -30.87 -2.61
C SER A 16 -5.46 -29.44 -3.05
N VAL A 17 -5.47 -29.17 -4.35
CA VAL A 17 -5.93 -27.88 -4.92
C VAL A 17 -7.45 -27.70 -4.76
N GLN A 18 -8.23 -28.78 -4.72
CA GLN A 18 -9.68 -28.74 -4.52
C GLN A 18 -10.05 -28.61 -3.04
N SER A 19 -9.26 -29.19 -2.12
CA SER A 19 -9.40 -28.98 -0.68
C SER A 19 -8.98 -27.57 -0.26
N ASP A 20 -7.97 -26.98 -0.90
CA ASP A 20 -7.53 -25.60 -0.68
C ASP A 20 -8.55 -24.53 -1.13
N ARG A 21 -9.49 -24.88 -2.03
CA ARG A 21 -10.57 -23.95 -2.46
C ARG A 21 -11.65 -23.74 -1.42
N THR A 22 -11.83 -24.70 -0.52
CA THR A 22 -12.88 -24.67 0.49
C THR A 22 -12.51 -23.91 1.75
N PHE A 23 -11.21 -23.68 2.03
CA PHE A 23 -10.80 -23.07 3.30
C PHE A 23 -11.30 -21.63 3.48
N LEU A 24 -11.35 -20.80 2.41
CA LEU A 24 -11.94 -19.46 2.46
C LEU A 24 -13.45 -19.48 2.78
N ALA A 25 -14.12 -20.57 2.39
CA ALA A 25 -15.55 -20.77 2.65
C ALA A 25 -15.84 -21.48 3.98
N THR A 26 -14.93 -22.33 4.47
CA THR A 26 -15.22 -23.30 5.54
C THR A 26 -14.47 -23.06 6.84
N GLU A 27 -13.20 -22.61 6.81
CA GLU A 27 -12.44 -22.36 8.03
C GLU A 27 -13.11 -21.30 8.93
N PRO A 28 -12.97 -21.40 10.27
CA PRO A 28 -13.44 -20.38 11.20
C PRO A 28 -12.84 -19.02 10.88
N ILE A 29 -13.69 -17.98 10.83
CA ILE A 29 -13.30 -16.61 10.37
C ILE A 29 -12.09 -16.07 11.18
N GLY A 30 -12.05 -16.29 12.50
CA GLY A 30 -10.96 -15.80 13.35
C GLY A 30 -9.61 -16.42 12.99
N LYS A 31 -9.58 -17.76 12.81
CA LYS A 31 -8.38 -18.49 12.39
C LYS A 31 -7.93 -18.06 10.98
N LEU A 32 -8.92 -17.91 10.09
CA LEU A 32 -8.67 -17.52 8.70
C LEU A 32 -8.12 -16.10 8.61
N LEU A 33 -8.70 -15.15 9.36
CA LEU A 33 -8.20 -13.78 9.41
C LEU A 33 -6.77 -13.74 9.94
N ALA A 34 -6.44 -14.45 11.02
CA ALA A 34 -5.08 -14.51 11.54
C ALA A 34 -4.11 -15.13 10.53
N LYS A 35 -4.50 -16.24 9.88
CA LYS A 35 -3.69 -16.94 8.86
C LYS A 35 -3.33 -16.05 7.66
N LEU A 36 -4.22 -15.12 7.30
CA LEU A 36 -4.01 -14.22 6.16
C LEU A 36 -3.44 -12.86 6.58
N ALA A 37 -3.91 -12.29 7.70
CA ALA A 37 -3.47 -10.97 8.14
C ALA A 37 -2.05 -10.96 8.73
N LEU A 38 -1.63 -11.97 9.48
CA LEU A 38 -0.28 -11.98 10.06
C LEU A 38 0.83 -11.93 8.99
N PRO A 39 0.79 -12.75 7.92
CA PRO A 39 1.79 -12.62 6.84
C PRO A 39 1.72 -11.29 6.12
N THR A 40 0.53 -10.72 5.88
CA THR A 40 0.41 -9.40 5.21
C THR A 40 0.92 -8.27 6.08
N ILE A 41 0.67 -8.31 7.39
CA ILE A 41 1.27 -7.35 8.35
C ILE A 41 2.79 -7.49 8.36
N ALA A 42 3.31 -8.73 8.44
CA ALA A 42 4.75 -8.99 8.38
C ALA A 42 5.37 -8.45 7.08
N ALA A 43 4.72 -8.66 5.94
CA ALA A 43 5.17 -8.12 4.66
C ALA A 43 5.29 -6.58 4.67
N GLN A 44 4.30 -5.88 5.25
CA GLN A 44 4.34 -4.41 5.38
C GLN A 44 5.51 -3.95 6.28
N LEU A 45 5.73 -4.63 7.40
CA LEU A 45 6.85 -4.31 8.31
C LEU A 45 8.20 -4.59 7.66
N ILE A 46 8.36 -5.72 6.96
CA ILE A 46 9.59 -6.07 6.23
C ILE A 46 9.86 -5.01 5.16
N ASN A 47 8.84 -4.61 4.41
CA ASN A 47 8.95 -3.59 3.37
C ASN A 47 9.42 -2.24 3.94
N MET A 48 8.90 -1.84 5.10
CA MET A 48 9.35 -0.63 5.77
C MET A 48 10.79 -0.74 6.26
N LEU A 49 11.14 -1.85 6.90
CA LEU A 49 12.48 -2.06 7.46
C LEU A 49 13.55 -2.02 6.37
N TYR A 50 13.36 -2.70 5.25
CA TYR A 50 14.36 -2.67 4.19
C TYR A 50 14.51 -1.26 3.58
N ASN A 51 13.44 -0.49 3.44
CA ASN A 51 13.53 0.90 2.98
C ASN A 51 14.33 1.80 3.94
N ILE A 52 14.25 1.53 5.26
CA ILE A 52 15.08 2.24 6.25
C ILE A 52 16.55 1.86 6.10
N VAL A 53 16.84 0.56 5.96
CA VAL A 53 18.20 0.04 5.79
C VAL A 53 18.86 0.60 4.53
N ASP A 54 18.16 0.60 3.39
CA ASP A 54 18.60 1.18 2.14
C ASP A 54 19.01 2.66 2.31
N ARG A 55 18.17 3.46 2.97
CA ARG A 55 18.49 4.86 3.27
C ARG A 55 19.69 5.03 4.20
N ILE A 56 19.86 4.13 5.16
CA ILE A 56 21.05 4.13 6.03
C ILE A 56 22.31 3.91 5.19
N TYR A 57 22.32 2.93 4.29
CA TYR A 57 23.47 2.69 3.41
C TYR A 57 23.76 3.88 2.49
N ILE A 58 22.73 4.46 1.86
CA ILE A 58 22.88 5.65 1.01
C ILE A 58 23.45 6.83 1.80
N GLY A 59 22.97 7.06 3.02
CA GLY A 59 23.45 8.15 3.89
C GLY A 59 24.91 7.99 4.34
N HIS A 60 25.46 6.76 4.32
CA HIS A 60 26.83 6.46 4.71
C HIS A 60 27.80 6.37 3.52
N ILE A 61 27.39 6.77 2.30
CA ILE A 61 28.29 6.86 1.16
C ILE A 61 29.39 7.90 1.48
N PRO A 62 30.70 7.55 1.38
CA PRO A 62 31.77 8.48 1.67
C PRO A 62 31.67 9.77 0.87
N ASP A 63 31.95 10.90 1.50
CA ASP A 63 32.00 12.28 0.97
C ASP A 63 30.65 12.82 0.39
N THR A 64 29.75 11.98 -0.06
CA THR A 64 28.55 12.38 -0.79
C THR A 64 27.22 11.91 -0.16
N GLY A 65 27.28 11.17 0.94
CA GLY A 65 26.09 10.50 1.53
C GLY A 65 24.92 11.44 1.82
N ALA A 66 25.15 12.62 2.36
CA ALA A 66 24.10 13.60 2.65
C ALA A 66 23.39 14.10 1.37
N MET A 67 24.17 14.43 0.33
CA MET A 67 23.64 14.87 -0.97
C MET A 67 22.95 13.72 -1.71
N ALA A 68 23.53 12.53 -1.62
CA ALA A 68 22.97 11.31 -2.18
C ALA A 68 21.61 10.98 -1.56
N LEU A 69 21.52 10.98 -0.23
CA LEU A 69 20.28 10.72 0.52
C LEU A 69 19.20 11.77 0.19
N THR A 70 19.58 13.04 0.11
CA THR A 70 18.67 14.12 -0.31
C THR A 70 18.20 13.91 -1.75
N GLY A 71 19.10 13.57 -2.67
CA GLY A 71 18.76 13.29 -4.06
C GLY A 71 17.78 12.12 -4.21
N VAL A 72 18.02 11.01 -3.51
CA VAL A 72 17.09 9.86 -3.49
C VAL A 72 15.77 10.25 -2.83
N GLY A 73 15.79 11.11 -1.80
CA GLY A 73 14.58 11.65 -1.19
C GLY A 73 13.67 12.37 -2.18
N VAL A 74 14.25 13.14 -3.11
CA VAL A 74 13.48 13.82 -4.19
C VAL A 74 12.89 12.83 -5.20
N CYS A 75 13.41 11.62 -5.33
CA CYS A 75 12.83 10.58 -6.18
C CYS A 75 11.55 9.96 -5.59
N MET A 76 11.32 10.10 -4.27
CA MET A 76 10.20 9.43 -3.58
C MET A 76 8.82 9.72 -4.17
N PRO A 77 8.45 10.97 -4.52
CA PRO A 77 7.16 11.23 -5.16
C PRO A 77 6.97 10.47 -6.47
N LEU A 78 8.02 10.36 -7.30
CA LEU A 78 7.97 9.59 -8.54
C LEU A 78 7.81 8.09 -8.28
N ILE A 79 8.53 7.54 -7.30
CA ILE A 79 8.40 6.15 -6.88
C ILE A 79 6.99 5.87 -6.36
N MET A 80 6.40 6.79 -5.59
CA MET A 80 5.01 6.68 -5.13
C MET A 80 4.00 6.67 -6.29
N ILE A 81 4.21 7.47 -7.32
CA ILE A 81 3.39 7.46 -8.53
C ILE A 81 3.48 6.10 -9.23
N ILE A 82 4.70 5.56 -9.39
CA ILE A 82 4.91 4.24 -9.99
C ILE A 82 4.16 3.16 -9.20
N THR A 83 4.30 3.15 -7.87
CA THR A 83 3.62 2.18 -7.01
C THR A 83 2.10 2.36 -6.99
N ALA A 84 1.60 3.59 -7.13
CA ALA A 84 0.18 3.87 -7.25
C ALA A 84 -0.42 3.27 -8.53
N PHE A 85 0.30 3.29 -9.66
CA PHE A 85 -0.13 2.61 -10.89
C PHE A 85 -0.15 1.08 -10.73
N ALA A 86 0.82 0.50 -10.01
CA ALA A 86 0.79 -0.92 -9.69
C ALA A 86 -0.43 -1.27 -8.82
N ALA A 87 -0.72 -0.45 -7.81
CA ALA A 87 -1.88 -0.60 -6.95
C ALA A 87 -3.22 -0.42 -7.70
N LEU A 88 -3.29 0.52 -8.65
CA LEU A 88 -4.46 0.75 -9.50
C LEU A 88 -4.94 -0.54 -10.17
N VAL A 89 -4.04 -1.29 -10.76
CA VAL A 89 -4.37 -2.52 -11.47
C VAL A 89 -4.45 -3.72 -10.52
N GLY A 90 -3.46 -3.88 -9.63
CA GLY A 90 -3.35 -5.03 -8.73
C GLY A 90 -4.47 -5.06 -7.69
N ASN A 91 -4.62 -3.99 -6.92
CA ASN A 91 -5.63 -3.91 -5.86
C ASN A 91 -7.05 -3.69 -6.39
N GLY A 92 -7.22 -3.28 -7.65
CA GLY A 92 -8.52 -3.26 -8.31
C GLY A 92 -8.92 -4.61 -8.90
N GLY A 93 -7.96 -5.32 -9.50
CA GLY A 93 -8.19 -6.60 -10.16
C GLY A 93 -8.30 -7.78 -9.20
N ALA A 94 -7.48 -7.82 -8.16
CA ALA A 94 -7.40 -8.94 -7.23
C ALA A 94 -8.73 -9.24 -6.49
N PRO A 95 -9.45 -8.28 -5.89
CA PRO A 95 -10.75 -8.52 -5.27
C PRO A 95 -11.78 -9.01 -6.27
N ARG A 96 -11.79 -8.44 -7.48
CA ARG A 96 -12.70 -8.88 -8.54
C ARG A 96 -12.46 -10.32 -8.94
N ALA A 97 -11.20 -10.71 -9.14
CA ALA A 97 -10.86 -12.10 -9.44
C ALA A 97 -11.34 -13.04 -8.33
N THR A 98 -11.17 -12.64 -7.06
CA THR A 98 -11.63 -13.42 -5.89
C THR A 98 -13.14 -13.54 -5.83
N ILE A 99 -13.90 -12.48 -6.16
CA ILE A 99 -15.36 -12.55 -6.29
C ILE A 99 -15.77 -13.58 -7.35
N PHE A 100 -15.11 -13.58 -8.52
CA PHE A 100 -15.37 -14.57 -9.57
C PHE A 100 -14.97 -15.98 -9.16
N MET A 101 -13.92 -16.15 -8.35
CA MET A 101 -13.59 -17.43 -7.73
C MET A 101 -14.74 -17.92 -6.82
N GLY A 102 -15.27 -17.05 -5.98
CA GLY A 102 -16.42 -17.36 -5.11
C GLY A 102 -17.68 -17.74 -5.90
N LYS A 103 -17.87 -17.13 -7.07
CA LYS A 103 -18.97 -17.48 -8.02
C LYS A 103 -18.72 -18.80 -8.79
N ASN A 104 -17.66 -19.53 -8.52
CA ASN A 104 -17.24 -20.71 -9.28
C ASN A 104 -16.92 -20.44 -10.78
N LYS A 105 -16.67 -19.17 -11.15
CA LYS A 105 -16.33 -18.74 -12.50
C LYS A 105 -14.81 -18.58 -12.66
N LYS A 106 -14.09 -19.69 -12.57
CA LYS A 106 -12.61 -19.69 -12.59
C LYS A 106 -12.04 -19.10 -13.87
N ASP A 107 -12.63 -19.41 -15.03
CA ASP A 107 -12.15 -18.91 -16.32
C ASP A 107 -12.22 -17.39 -16.41
N ASP A 108 -13.28 -16.76 -15.88
CA ASP A 108 -13.40 -15.31 -15.84
C ASP A 108 -12.40 -14.70 -14.86
N ALA A 109 -12.15 -15.34 -13.71
CA ALA A 109 -11.12 -14.91 -12.77
C ALA A 109 -9.71 -14.98 -13.39
N GLU A 110 -9.37 -16.05 -14.15
CA GLU A 110 -8.11 -16.18 -14.89
C GLU A 110 -7.99 -15.12 -16.02
N LYS A 111 -9.10 -14.77 -16.69
CA LYS A 111 -9.12 -13.68 -17.68
C LYS A 111 -8.85 -12.33 -17.03
N ILE A 112 -9.44 -12.05 -15.85
CA ILE A 112 -9.15 -10.82 -15.09
C ILE A 112 -7.66 -10.77 -14.74
N LEU A 113 -7.09 -11.83 -14.17
CA LEU A 113 -5.67 -11.90 -13.85
C LEU A 113 -4.77 -11.66 -15.08
N ALA A 114 -5.04 -12.36 -16.20
CA ALA A 114 -4.23 -12.25 -17.41
C ALA A 114 -4.34 -10.86 -18.08
N ASN A 115 -5.53 -10.25 -18.06
CA ASN A 115 -5.72 -8.89 -18.57
C ASN A 115 -5.02 -7.85 -17.68
N CYS A 116 -5.08 -8.00 -16.34
CA CYS A 116 -4.34 -7.14 -15.41
C CYS A 116 -2.83 -7.31 -15.55
N PHE A 117 -2.33 -8.54 -15.79
CA PHE A 117 -0.93 -8.79 -16.07
C PHE A 117 -0.46 -8.06 -17.36
N THR A 118 -1.24 -8.15 -18.43
CA THR A 118 -0.94 -7.43 -19.69
C THR A 118 -0.98 -5.91 -19.46
N MET A 119 -1.93 -5.41 -18.69
CA MET A 119 -2.03 -3.98 -18.37
C MET A 119 -0.84 -3.49 -17.54
N GLN A 120 -0.34 -4.29 -16.58
CA GLN A 120 0.87 -3.95 -15.81
C GLN A 120 2.11 -3.85 -16.71
N ILE A 121 2.27 -4.76 -17.68
CA ILE A 121 3.36 -4.68 -18.64
C ILE A 121 3.24 -3.41 -19.49
N LEU A 122 2.06 -3.09 -20.01
CA LEU A 122 1.85 -1.89 -20.80
C LEU A 122 2.14 -0.62 -20.00
N LEU A 123 1.62 -0.53 -18.78
CA LEU A 123 1.87 0.61 -17.89
C LEU A 123 3.36 0.72 -17.55
N SER A 124 4.05 -0.39 -17.30
CA SER A 124 5.48 -0.35 -17.00
C SER A 124 6.29 0.20 -18.17
N ILE A 125 5.96 -0.19 -19.41
CA ILE A 125 6.62 0.35 -20.61
C ILE A 125 6.37 1.85 -20.75
N ILE A 126 5.11 2.28 -20.61
CA ILE A 126 4.74 3.70 -20.69
C ILE A 126 5.47 4.50 -19.61
N LEU A 127 5.45 4.05 -18.37
CA LEU A 127 6.12 4.72 -17.25
C LEU A 127 7.64 4.77 -17.47
N THR A 128 8.25 3.67 -17.92
CA THR A 128 9.69 3.64 -18.22
C THR A 128 10.05 4.69 -19.27
N VAL A 129 9.30 4.74 -20.40
CA VAL A 129 9.55 5.71 -21.47
C VAL A 129 9.38 7.15 -20.97
N VAL A 130 8.28 7.42 -20.26
CA VAL A 130 8.01 8.76 -19.70
C VAL A 130 9.11 9.17 -18.73
N LEU A 131 9.52 8.29 -17.82
CA LEU A 131 10.56 8.60 -16.86
C LEU A 131 11.94 8.77 -17.51
N LEU A 132 12.32 7.97 -18.51
CA LEU A 132 13.61 8.13 -19.19
C LEU A 132 13.70 9.44 -19.98
N ILE A 133 12.57 9.94 -20.51
CA ILE A 133 12.55 11.19 -21.28
C ILE A 133 12.50 12.42 -20.37
N TRP A 134 11.64 12.42 -19.34
CA TRP A 134 11.33 13.61 -18.52
C TRP A 134 11.75 13.51 -17.05
N ASN A 135 12.57 12.52 -16.64
CA ASN A 135 12.89 12.35 -15.23
C ASN A 135 13.53 13.59 -14.62
N ARG A 136 14.44 14.26 -15.35
CA ARG A 136 15.14 15.45 -14.87
C ARG A 136 14.18 16.63 -14.65
N ASP A 137 13.21 16.81 -15.55
CA ASP A 137 12.20 17.86 -15.43
C ASP A 137 11.28 17.59 -14.23
N PHE A 138 10.86 16.35 -14.06
CA PHE A 138 10.07 15.94 -12.89
C PHE A 138 10.85 16.11 -11.58
N LEU A 139 12.11 15.69 -11.53
CA LEU A 139 12.93 15.82 -10.33
C LEU A 139 13.13 17.29 -9.95
N LEU A 140 13.37 18.18 -10.92
CA LEU A 140 13.45 19.62 -10.69
C LEU A 140 12.12 20.17 -10.19
N ALA A 141 10.99 19.75 -10.77
CA ALA A 141 9.66 20.14 -10.33
C ALA A 141 9.34 19.67 -8.91
N PHE A 142 9.88 18.51 -8.48
CA PHE A 142 9.75 17.98 -7.12
C PHE A 142 10.82 18.50 -6.13
N GLY A 143 11.65 19.47 -6.55
CA GLY A 143 12.53 20.20 -5.65
C GLY A 143 13.99 19.75 -5.64
N ALA A 144 14.48 19.06 -6.68
CA ALA A 144 15.90 18.82 -6.83
C ALA A 144 16.66 20.14 -7.02
N SER A 145 17.72 20.33 -6.27
CA SER A 145 18.64 21.45 -6.41
C SER A 145 19.76 21.17 -7.42
N ALA A 146 20.51 22.19 -7.82
CA ALA A 146 21.70 22.01 -8.66
C ALA A 146 22.70 20.99 -8.09
N ASN A 147 22.78 20.86 -6.77
CA ASN A 147 23.71 19.95 -6.10
C ASN A 147 23.18 18.51 -5.98
N THR A 148 21.86 18.31 -6.03
CA THR A 148 21.24 17.00 -5.79
C THR A 148 20.69 16.35 -7.07
N ILE A 149 20.48 17.12 -8.14
CA ILE A 149 19.86 16.65 -9.39
C ILE A 149 20.63 15.50 -10.04
N GLU A 150 21.96 15.52 -10.01
CA GLU A 150 22.79 14.47 -10.64
C GLU A 150 22.67 13.14 -9.88
N TYR A 151 22.59 13.18 -8.55
CA TYR A 151 22.34 11.98 -7.72
C TYR A 151 20.92 11.45 -7.95
N ALA A 152 19.93 12.32 -7.94
CA ALA A 152 18.54 11.97 -8.17
C ALA A 152 18.32 11.37 -9.57
N ALA A 153 18.85 12.02 -10.62
CA ALA A 153 18.72 11.55 -12.00
C ALA A 153 19.46 10.23 -12.22
N SER A 154 20.66 10.06 -11.63
CA SER A 154 21.43 8.82 -11.71
C SER A 154 20.69 7.65 -11.08
N TYR A 155 20.05 7.87 -9.92
CA TYR A 155 19.19 6.88 -9.26
C TYR A 155 17.95 6.56 -10.11
N MET A 156 17.24 7.60 -10.54
CA MET A 156 15.95 7.46 -11.22
C MET A 156 16.07 6.83 -12.61
N ASN A 157 17.16 7.08 -13.34
CA ASN A 157 17.42 6.44 -14.63
C ASN A 157 17.50 4.91 -14.51
N ILE A 158 18.22 4.42 -13.50
CA ILE A 158 18.34 2.96 -13.26
C ILE A 158 17.01 2.42 -12.75
N TYR A 159 16.37 3.11 -11.81
CA TYR A 159 15.07 2.71 -11.27
C TYR A 159 13.98 2.64 -12.36
N ALA A 160 13.99 3.60 -13.30
CA ALA A 160 13.05 3.63 -14.42
C ALA A 160 13.14 2.37 -15.28
N LEU A 161 14.35 1.86 -15.56
CA LEU A 161 14.53 0.58 -16.28
C LEU A 161 13.98 -0.61 -15.48
N GLY A 162 14.01 -0.53 -14.16
CA GLY A 162 13.46 -1.54 -13.25
C GLY A 162 11.96 -1.45 -13.01
N THR A 163 11.27 -0.44 -13.55
CA THR A 163 9.85 -0.19 -13.30
C THR A 163 8.97 -1.40 -13.63
N ILE A 164 9.34 -2.20 -14.65
CA ILE A 164 8.61 -3.42 -15.01
C ILE A 164 8.59 -4.43 -13.86
N PHE A 165 9.71 -4.61 -13.16
CA PHE A 165 9.80 -5.54 -12.04
C PHE A 165 8.96 -5.04 -10.86
N VAL A 166 8.99 -3.73 -10.58
CA VAL A 166 8.18 -3.10 -9.53
C VAL A 166 6.70 -3.27 -9.81
N GLN A 167 6.26 -2.94 -11.04
CA GLN A 167 4.87 -3.05 -11.46
C GLN A 167 4.36 -4.49 -11.34
N LEU A 168 5.12 -5.46 -11.88
CA LEU A 168 4.73 -6.86 -11.85
C LEU A 168 4.78 -7.44 -10.44
N THR A 169 5.79 -7.09 -9.63
CA THR A 169 5.88 -7.56 -8.25
C THR A 169 4.69 -7.08 -7.43
N LEU A 170 4.45 -5.79 -7.35
CA LEU A 170 3.39 -5.22 -6.53
C LEU A 170 2.00 -5.56 -7.06
N GLY A 171 1.78 -5.40 -8.36
CA GLY A 171 0.48 -5.63 -8.96
C GLY A 171 0.06 -7.10 -8.95
N MET A 172 0.98 -8.01 -9.21
CA MET A 172 0.66 -9.44 -9.26
C MET A 172 0.69 -10.11 -7.88
N ASN A 173 1.48 -9.59 -6.92
CA ASN A 173 1.45 -10.08 -5.54
C ASN A 173 0.06 -9.92 -4.88
N ALA A 174 -0.68 -8.86 -5.25
CA ALA A 174 -2.05 -8.67 -4.82
C ALA A 174 -2.95 -9.87 -5.20
N PHE A 175 -2.75 -10.46 -6.38
CA PHE A 175 -3.50 -11.64 -6.81
C PHE A 175 -3.08 -12.92 -6.07
N ILE A 176 -1.83 -13.04 -5.65
CA ILE A 176 -1.37 -14.17 -4.81
C ILE A 176 -2.09 -14.12 -3.46
N THR A 177 -2.04 -12.96 -2.80
CA THR A 177 -2.69 -12.75 -1.50
C THR A 177 -4.22 -12.91 -1.59
N ALA A 178 -4.83 -12.41 -2.66
CA ALA A 178 -6.27 -12.48 -2.90
C ALA A 178 -6.81 -13.90 -3.11
N GLN A 179 -5.95 -14.83 -3.52
CA GLN A 179 -6.27 -16.25 -3.61
C GLN A 179 -6.16 -16.98 -2.24
N GLY A 180 -5.71 -16.28 -1.19
CA GLY A 180 -5.48 -16.83 0.14
C GLY A 180 -4.02 -17.28 0.39
N PHE A 181 -3.10 -17.08 -0.54
CA PHE A 181 -1.68 -17.43 -0.41
C PHE A 181 -0.87 -16.28 0.20
N ALA A 182 -1.30 -15.78 1.37
CA ALA A 182 -0.68 -14.63 2.03
C ALA A 182 0.79 -14.88 2.44
N LYS A 183 1.14 -16.14 2.79
CA LYS A 183 2.52 -16.51 3.11
C LYS A 183 3.43 -16.42 1.89
N GLU A 184 2.97 -16.89 0.74
CA GLU A 184 3.68 -16.83 -0.53
C GLU A 184 3.84 -15.37 -1.00
N GLY A 185 2.81 -14.55 -0.77
CA GLY A 185 2.88 -13.10 -0.97
C GLY A 185 3.91 -12.42 -0.08
N MET A 186 3.96 -12.79 1.20
CA MET A 186 4.99 -12.30 2.14
C MET A 186 6.39 -12.75 1.73
N LEU A 187 6.55 -13.99 1.28
CA LEU A 187 7.85 -14.51 0.83
C LEU A 187 8.42 -13.71 -0.34
N SER A 188 7.58 -13.22 -1.27
CA SER A 188 8.07 -12.36 -2.36
C SER A 188 8.71 -11.08 -1.84
N VAL A 189 8.10 -10.45 -0.83
CA VAL A 189 8.63 -9.23 -0.17
C VAL A 189 9.91 -9.56 0.59
N LEU A 190 9.95 -10.68 1.30
CA LEU A 190 11.12 -11.11 2.06
C LEU A 190 12.32 -11.40 1.15
N ILE A 191 12.12 -12.07 0.00
CA ILE A 191 13.15 -12.34 -1.00
C ILE A 191 13.75 -11.01 -1.50
N GLY A 192 12.91 -10.05 -1.87
CA GLY A 192 13.38 -8.72 -2.29
C GLY A 192 14.14 -7.98 -1.20
N ALA A 193 13.61 -8.00 0.03
CA ALA A 193 14.25 -7.32 1.16
C ALA A 193 15.63 -7.91 1.48
N ILE A 194 15.76 -9.23 1.55
CA ILE A 194 17.03 -9.91 1.79
C ILE A 194 18.03 -9.63 0.66
N ALA A 195 17.57 -9.74 -0.60
CA ALA A 195 18.42 -9.44 -1.75
C ALA A 195 18.93 -7.99 -1.72
N ASN A 196 18.06 -7.03 -1.40
CA ASN A 196 18.45 -5.61 -1.31
C ASN A 196 19.48 -5.37 -0.19
N ILE A 197 19.22 -5.85 1.03
CA ILE A 197 20.12 -5.68 2.18
C ILE A 197 21.52 -6.26 1.90
N ILE A 198 21.60 -7.35 1.12
CA ILE A 198 22.88 -7.97 0.75
C ILE A 198 23.56 -7.21 -0.40
N LEU A 199 22.81 -6.80 -1.42
CA LEU A 199 23.35 -6.19 -2.63
C LEU A 199 23.74 -4.72 -2.43
N ASP A 200 23.06 -3.98 -1.57
CA ASP A 200 23.36 -2.58 -1.29
C ASP A 200 24.82 -2.38 -0.87
N PRO A 201 25.35 -3.03 0.20
CA PRO A 201 26.75 -2.81 0.59
C PRO A 201 27.74 -3.29 -0.47
N ILE A 202 27.42 -4.32 -1.24
CA ILE A 202 28.29 -4.82 -2.31
C ILE A 202 28.40 -3.78 -3.43
N PHE A 203 27.30 -3.22 -3.90
CA PHE A 203 27.33 -2.28 -5.01
C PHE A 203 27.72 -0.87 -4.58
N ILE A 204 27.23 -0.42 -3.41
CA ILE A 204 27.53 0.93 -2.92
C ILE A 204 29.00 1.05 -2.53
N PHE A 205 29.50 0.14 -1.68
CA PHE A 205 30.82 0.24 -1.08
C PHE A 205 31.84 -0.69 -1.76
N GLY A 206 31.47 -1.96 -2.02
CA GLY A 206 32.38 -2.95 -2.62
C GLY A 206 32.79 -2.62 -4.06
N LEU A 207 31.81 -2.21 -4.88
CA LEU A 207 32.05 -1.81 -6.28
C LEU A 207 32.17 -0.29 -6.46
N HIS A 208 32.10 0.49 -5.38
CA HIS A 208 32.20 1.95 -5.37
C HIS A 208 31.23 2.66 -6.32
N MET A 209 30.03 2.08 -6.55
CA MET A 209 29.02 2.64 -7.46
C MET A 209 28.19 3.76 -6.81
N GLY A 210 28.29 3.95 -5.49
CA GLY A 210 27.54 4.98 -4.77
C GLY A 210 26.03 4.87 -5.00
N VAL A 211 25.36 5.98 -5.31
CA VAL A 211 23.90 6.04 -5.53
C VAL A 211 23.42 5.14 -6.68
N ARG A 212 24.23 4.97 -7.73
CA ARG A 212 23.91 4.05 -8.83
C ARG A 212 23.90 2.60 -8.35
N GLY A 213 24.78 2.26 -7.40
CA GLY A 213 24.79 0.95 -6.75
C GLY A 213 23.52 0.67 -5.98
N ALA A 214 23.03 1.62 -5.19
CA ALA A 214 21.74 1.50 -4.48
C ALA A 214 20.56 1.29 -5.43
N ALA A 215 20.48 2.09 -6.52
CA ALA A 215 19.44 1.91 -7.53
C ALA A 215 19.50 0.53 -8.19
N LEU A 216 20.70 0.06 -8.54
CA LEU A 216 20.90 -1.24 -9.17
C LEU A 216 20.53 -2.39 -8.22
N ALA A 217 20.91 -2.30 -6.94
CA ALA A 217 20.54 -3.27 -5.92
C ALA A 217 19.03 -3.36 -5.75
N THR A 218 18.36 -2.21 -5.70
CA THR A 218 16.88 -2.14 -5.64
C THR A 218 16.24 -2.80 -6.87
N VAL A 219 16.71 -2.51 -8.07
CA VAL A 219 16.16 -3.10 -9.32
C VAL A 219 16.37 -4.62 -9.35
N ILE A 220 17.56 -5.11 -9.00
CA ILE A 220 17.84 -6.56 -8.98
C ILE A 220 16.98 -7.25 -7.90
N SER A 221 16.82 -6.63 -6.74
CA SER A 221 15.97 -7.15 -5.66
C SER A 221 14.50 -7.26 -6.07
N GLN A 222 14.00 -6.24 -6.77
CA GLN A 222 12.65 -6.28 -7.36
C GLN A 222 12.55 -7.33 -8.47
N CYS A 223 13.61 -7.55 -9.25
CA CYS A 223 13.67 -8.62 -10.23
C CYS A 223 13.56 -10.02 -9.57
N CYS A 224 14.29 -10.25 -8.48
CA CYS A 224 14.17 -11.50 -7.70
C CYS A 224 12.76 -11.73 -7.17
N SER A 225 12.15 -10.70 -6.59
CA SER A 225 10.74 -10.74 -6.16
C SER A 225 9.79 -11.01 -7.33
N CYS A 226 10.02 -10.35 -8.46
CA CYS A 226 9.22 -10.52 -9.68
C CYS A 226 9.28 -11.96 -10.20
N ILE A 227 10.48 -12.54 -10.29
CA ILE A 227 10.67 -13.94 -10.71
C ILE A 227 9.88 -14.88 -9.80
N TRP A 228 9.91 -14.67 -8.47
CA TRP A 228 9.12 -15.46 -7.53
C TRP A 228 7.62 -15.34 -7.80
N VAL A 229 7.09 -14.11 -7.87
CA VAL A 229 5.67 -13.83 -8.10
C VAL A 229 5.18 -14.44 -9.42
N ILE A 230 5.93 -14.23 -10.49
CA ILE A 230 5.59 -14.71 -11.83
C ILE A 230 5.67 -16.24 -11.88
N SER A 231 6.74 -16.84 -11.35
CA SER A 231 6.88 -18.31 -11.29
C SER A 231 5.74 -18.97 -10.51
N PHE A 232 5.28 -18.32 -9.43
CA PHE A 232 4.14 -18.81 -8.66
C PHE A 232 2.85 -18.76 -9.49
N LEU A 233 2.55 -17.63 -10.16
CA LEU A 233 1.31 -17.45 -10.93
C LEU A 233 1.27 -18.26 -12.24
N PHE A 234 2.40 -18.63 -12.82
CA PHE A 234 2.48 -19.59 -13.93
C PHE A 234 2.52 -21.05 -13.45
N GLY A 235 2.88 -21.27 -12.19
CA GLY A 235 3.09 -22.58 -11.59
C GLY A 235 1.81 -23.41 -11.41
N LYS A 236 2.00 -24.64 -10.88
CA LYS A 236 0.90 -25.58 -10.61
C LYS A 236 0.26 -25.38 -9.23
N ARG A 237 0.91 -24.63 -8.33
CA ARG A 237 0.47 -24.44 -6.93
C ARG A 237 -0.61 -23.35 -6.78
N THR A 238 -0.69 -22.42 -7.71
CA THR A 238 -1.68 -21.35 -7.69
C THR A 238 -3.07 -21.81 -8.15
N THR A 239 -4.12 -21.22 -7.58
CA THR A 239 -5.50 -21.48 -7.99
C THR A 239 -5.83 -20.84 -9.33
N LEU A 240 -5.45 -19.56 -9.51
CA LEU A 240 -5.59 -18.81 -10.75
C LEU A 240 -4.25 -18.73 -11.46
N ARG A 241 -4.20 -19.15 -12.72
CA ARG A 241 -2.98 -19.15 -13.54
C ARG A 241 -3.01 -18.10 -14.61
N ILE A 242 -1.86 -17.49 -14.85
CA ILE A 242 -1.67 -16.69 -16.05
C ILE A 242 -1.56 -17.66 -17.24
N ARG A 243 -2.53 -17.57 -18.15
CA ARG A 243 -2.53 -18.36 -19.39
C ARG A 243 -2.38 -17.45 -20.59
N GLY A 244 -1.43 -17.73 -21.48
CA GLY A 244 -1.16 -16.93 -22.68
C GLY A 244 -2.41 -16.66 -23.53
N LYS A 245 -3.31 -17.67 -23.67
CA LYS A 245 -4.57 -17.53 -24.42
C LYS A 245 -5.53 -16.48 -23.85
N ASN A 246 -5.41 -16.13 -22.57
CA ASN A 246 -6.25 -15.18 -21.87
C ASN A 246 -5.63 -13.78 -21.80
N MET A 247 -4.38 -13.62 -22.23
CA MET A 247 -3.69 -12.32 -22.28
C MET A 247 -4.37 -11.42 -23.31
N GLY A 248 -4.47 -10.14 -23.00
CA GLY A 248 -5.08 -9.12 -23.83
C GLY A 248 -5.58 -7.96 -23.03
N LEU A 249 -6.12 -6.94 -23.70
CA LEU A 249 -6.69 -5.76 -23.07
C LEU A 249 -8.18 -5.67 -23.44
N LYS A 250 -8.98 -6.51 -22.78
CA LYS A 250 -10.44 -6.47 -22.98
C LYS A 250 -11.05 -5.48 -21.98
N ALA A 251 -11.67 -4.42 -22.51
CA ALA A 251 -12.29 -3.36 -21.71
C ALA A 251 -13.29 -3.91 -20.66
N ALA A 252 -14.03 -4.95 -20.99
CA ALA A 252 -14.99 -5.58 -20.08
C ALA A 252 -14.35 -6.14 -18.78
N TYR A 253 -13.08 -6.55 -18.83
CA TYR A 253 -12.35 -7.02 -17.65
C TYR A 253 -11.52 -5.91 -17.00
N ILE A 254 -10.88 -5.04 -17.79
CA ILE A 254 -9.95 -4.01 -17.29
C ILE A 254 -10.66 -2.81 -16.67
N LEU A 255 -11.68 -2.23 -17.33
CA LEU A 255 -12.33 -1.01 -16.85
C LEU A 255 -12.91 -1.15 -15.43
N PRO A 256 -13.61 -2.23 -15.07
CA PRO A 256 -14.08 -2.39 -13.70
C PRO A 256 -12.95 -2.60 -12.69
N CYS A 257 -11.79 -3.14 -13.09
CA CYS A 257 -10.61 -3.25 -12.23
C CYS A 257 -9.99 -1.88 -12.00
N LEU A 258 -9.79 -1.08 -13.05
CA LEU A 258 -9.27 0.27 -12.93
C LEU A 258 -10.20 1.16 -12.12
N ALA A 259 -11.52 1.05 -12.31
CA ALA A 259 -12.49 1.79 -11.52
C ALA A 259 -12.39 1.46 -10.03
N LEU A 260 -12.20 0.18 -9.65
CA LEU A 260 -12.05 -0.21 -8.25
C LEU A 260 -10.69 0.23 -7.68
N GLY A 261 -9.62 0.10 -8.45
CA GLY A 261 -8.26 0.50 -8.04
C GLY A 261 -8.05 2.00 -7.98
N SER A 262 -8.87 2.80 -8.68
CA SER A 262 -8.72 4.26 -8.71
C SER A 262 -8.89 4.91 -7.34
N ALA A 263 -9.65 4.34 -6.41
CA ALA A 263 -9.73 4.81 -5.05
C ALA A 263 -8.37 4.78 -4.34
N ILE A 264 -7.63 3.67 -4.48
CA ILE A 264 -6.30 3.51 -3.87
C ILE A 264 -5.28 4.41 -4.61
N PHE A 265 -5.38 4.49 -5.93
CA PHE A 265 -4.56 5.40 -6.74
C PHE A 265 -4.72 6.86 -6.30
N ILE A 266 -5.96 7.32 -6.11
CA ILE A 266 -6.27 8.67 -5.63
C ILE A 266 -5.70 8.88 -4.23
N MET A 267 -5.87 7.92 -3.33
CA MET A 267 -5.34 8.02 -1.96
C MET A 267 -3.82 8.15 -1.96
N GLN A 268 -3.10 7.30 -2.69
CA GLN A 268 -1.64 7.33 -2.75
C GLN A 268 -1.11 8.57 -3.48
N GLY A 269 -1.71 8.92 -4.61
CA GLY A 269 -1.31 10.08 -5.40
C GLY A 269 -1.56 11.41 -4.69
N SER A 270 -2.58 11.50 -3.85
CA SER A 270 -2.89 12.72 -3.09
C SER A 270 -1.93 13.00 -1.94
N GLU A 271 -1.20 11.99 -1.43
CA GLU A 271 -0.30 12.17 -0.27
C GLU A 271 0.79 13.22 -0.55
N SER A 272 1.38 13.23 -1.74
CA SER A 272 2.39 14.21 -2.12
C SER A 272 1.83 15.63 -2.15
N ILE A 273 0.63 15.83 -2.69
CA ILE A 273 -0.04 17.14 -2.74
C ILE A 273 -0.35 17.64 -1.33
N ILE A 274 -0.88 16.76 -0.50
CA ILE A 274 -1.24 17.08 0.88
C ILE A 274 0.01 17.43 1.70
N SER A 275 1.10 16.68 1.53
CA SER A 275 2.38 16.96 2.20
C SER A 275 2.91 18.35 1.86
N VAL A 276 2.86 18.74 0.58
CA VAL A 276 3.27 20.09 0.14
C VAL A 276 2.37 21.16 0.77
N CYS A 277 1.06 20.95 0.82
CA CYS A 277 0.11 21.91 1.42
C CYS A 277 0.34 22.05 2.94
N PHE A 278 0.55 20.94 3.66
CA PHE A 278 0.89 20.99 5.08
C PHE A 278 2.20 21.73 5.31
N ASN A 279 3.26 21.35 4.61
CA ASN A 279 4.59 21.96 4.78
C ASN A 279 4.56 23.46 4.47
N SER A 280 3.87 23.87 3.40
CA SER A 280 3.72 25.30 3.05
C SER A 280 2.99 26.08 4.13
N SER A 281 1.87 25.55 4.66
CA SER A 281 1.11 26.20 5.73
C SER A 281 1.88 26.21 7.05
N LEU A 282 2.54 25.12 7.41
CA LEU A 282 3.32 25.03 8.64
C LEU A 282 4.55 25.93 8.61
N LEU A 283 5.25 26.01 7.47
CA LEU A 283 6.37 26.93 7.30
C LEU A 283 5.93 28.38 7.50
N LYS A 284 4.77 28.73 6.96
CA LYS A 284 4.21 30.09 7.06
C LYS A 284 3.86 30.49 8.49
N TYR A 285 3.30 29.57 9.30
CA TYR A 285 2.77 29.91 10.62
C TYR A 285 3.65 29.46 11.80
N GLY A 286 4.45 28.40 11.63
CA GLY A 286 5.25 27.79 12.69
C GLY A 286 6.75 27.68 12.38
N GLY A 287 7.17 28.07 11.15
CA GLY A 287 8.57 27.98 10.74
C GLY A 287 9.13 26.56 10.64
N ASP A 288 10.45 26.45 10.63
CA ASP A 288 11.17 25.20 10.39
C ASP A 288 10.91 24.14 11.48
N ILE A 289 10.67 24.55 12.72
CA ILE A 289 10.38 23.61 13.82
C ILE A 289 9.05 22.88 13.59
N ALA A 290 8.04 23.57 13.04
CA ALA A 290 6.76 22.96 12.72
C ALA A 290 6.88 21.97 11.54
N VAL A 291 7.65 22.31 10.51
CA VAL A 291 7.90 21.41 9.38
C VAL A 291 8.70 20.18 9.85
N GLY A 292 9.70 20.38 10.73
CA GLY A 292 10.46 19.30 11.34
C GLY A 292 9.58 18.37 12.18
N ALA A 293 8.69 18.93 13.00
CA ALA A 293 7.70 18.17 13.74
C ALA A 293 6.78 17.36 12.80
N MET A 294 6.28 17.95 11.70
CA MET A 294 5.42 17.25 10.72
C MET A 294 6.08 16.00 10.17
N THR A 295 7.39 16.01 9.94
CA THR A 295 8.14 14.83 9.49
C THR A 295 8.06 13.68 10.51
N ILE A 296 8.15 14.02 11.79
CA ILE A 296 8.00 13.03 12.88
C ILE A 296 6.55 12.52 12.95
N LEU A 297 5.56 13.42 12.90
CA LEU A 297 4.15 13.10 12.95
C LEU A 297 3.73 12.13 11.82
N THR A 298 4.14 12.43 10.60
CA THR A 298 3.86 11.58 9.42
C THR A 298 4.54 10.22 9.54
N SER A 299 5.76 10.16 10.10
CA SER A 299 6.45 8.89 10.34
C SER A 299 5.70 8.04 11.37
N VAL A 300 5.26 8.63 12.48
CA VAL A 300 4.45 7.93 13.50
C VAL A 300 3.14 7.44 12.89
N MET A 301 2.47 8.26 12.06
CA MET A 301 1.24 7.90 11.37
C MET A 301 1.45 6.72 10.40
N GLN A 302 2.54 6.73 9.62
CA GLN A 302 2.88 5.62 8.72
C GLN A 302 3.06 4.31 9.51
N PHE A 303 3.80 4.33 10.61
CA PHE A 303 3.94 3.17 11.50
C PHE A 303 2.59 2.66 12.01
N ALA A 304 1.72 3.58 12.43
CA ALA A 304 0.38 3.25 12.91
C ALA A 304 -0.49 2.57 11.84
N MET A 305 -0.32 2.96 10.56
CA MET A 305 -1.12 2.47 9.45
C MET A 305 -0.71 1.09 8.95
N LEU A 306 0.55 0.68 9.06
CA LEU A 306 1.05 -0.58 8.47
C LEU A 306 0.28 -1.82 8.96
N PRO A 307 0.07 -2.04 10.28
CA PRO A 307 -0.71 -3.19 10.74
C PRO A 307 -2.18 -3.13 10.32
N LEU A 308 -2.79 -1.94 10.28
CA LEU A 308 -4.17 -1.77 9.82
C LEU A 308 -4.32 -2.11 8.34
N GLN A 309 -3.39 -1.68 7.50
CA GLN A 309 -3.36 -2.01 6.08
C GLN A 309 -3.17 -3.51 5.87
N GLY A 310 -2.21 -4.13 6.57
CA GLY A 310 -1.98 -5.56 6.51
C GLY A 310 -3.20 -6.38 6.98
N LEU A 311 -3.88 -5.93 8.03
CA LEU A 311 -5.11 -6.55 8.52
C LEU A 311 -6.24 -6.45 7.47
N GLY A 312 -6.42 -5.28 6.87
CA GLY A 312 -7.39 -5.07 5.80
C GLY A 312 -7.12 -5.93 4.57
N GLN A 313 -5.86 -6.00 4.12
CA GLN A 313 -5.44 -6.85 3.01
C GLN A 313 -5.66 -8.34 3.31
N GLY A 314 -5.43 -8.79 4.55
CA GLY A 314 -5.70 -10.16 4.96
C GLY A 314 -7.19 -10.50 5.04
N ALA A 315 -8.04 -9.54 5.37
CA ALA A 315 -9.49 -9.71 5.41
C ALA A 315 -10.16 -9.70 4.02
N GLN A 316 -9.55 -9.00 3.06
CA GLN A 316 -10.09 -8.79 1.72
C GLN A 316 -10.44 -10.10 0.99
N PRO A 317 -9.56 -11.13 0.92
CA PRO A 317 -9.90 -12.39 0.26
C PRO A 317 -11.09 -13.08 0.91
N ILE A 318 -11.22 -13.03 2.24
CA ILE A 318 -12.31 -13.65 2.98
C ILE A 318 -13.64 -13.03 2.58
N ILE A 319 -13.71 -11.69 2.56
CA ILE A 319 -14.92 -10.94 2.23
C ILE A 319 -15.26 -11.13 0.74
N SER A 320 -14.29 -10.94 -0.17
CA SER A 320 -14.50 -11.02 -1.62
C SER A 320 -14.96 -12.41 -2.06
N TYR A 321 -14.33 -13.47 -1.55
CA TYR A 321 -14.71 -14.85 -1.88
C TYR A 321 -16.13 -15.17 -1.42
N ASN A 322 -16.43 -14.92 -0.13
CA ASN A 322 -17.74 -15.22 0.44
C ASN A 322 -18.86 -14.36 -0.14
N TYR A 323 -18.54 -13.12 -0.57
CA TYR A 323 -19.48 -12.29 -1.33
C TYR A 323 -19.80 -12.92 -2.69
N GLY A 324 -18.79 -13.39 -3.42
CA GLY A 324 -18.96 -14.12 -4.67
C GLY A 324 -19.75 -15.43 -4.50
N ALA A 325 -19.51 -16.16 -3.41
CA ALA A 325 -20.20 -17.39 -3.03
C ALA A 325 -21.60 -17.18 -2.45
N LYS A 326 -22.10 -15.94 -2.39
CA LYS A 326 -23.39 -15.56 -1.83
C LYS A 326 -23.58 -15.97 -0.35
N ASN A 327 -22.51 -15.94 0.44
CA ASN A 327 -22.55 -16.28 1.86
C ASN A 327 -22.57 -15.02 2.73
N ALA A 328 -23.75 -14.40 2.85
CA ALA A 328 -23.96 -13.15 3.58
C ALA A 328 -23.56 -13.25 5.07
N SER A 329 -23.75 -14.41 5.70
CA SER A 329 -23.42 -14.61 7.11
C SER A 329 -21.91 -14.52 7.35
N ARG A 330 -21.08 -15.14 6.49
CA ARG A 330 -19.63 -15.11 6.59
C ARG A 330 -19.07 -13.73 6.22
N VAL A 331 -19.63 -13.05 5.21
CA VAL A 331 -19.25 -11.65 4.87
C VAL A 331 -19.49 -10.74 6.08
N ARG A 332 -20.64 -10.84 6.73
CA ARG A 332 -20.96 -10.06 7.92
C ARG A 332 -20.03 -10.39 9.10
N ALA A 333 -19.75 -11.66 9.33
CA ALA A 333 -18.85 -12.11 10.40
C ALA A 333 -17.41 -11.62 10.17
N ALA A 334 -16.90 -11.73 8.94
CA ALA A 334 -15.57 -11.24 8.57
C ALA A 334 -15.44 -9.73 8.74
N PHE A 335 -16.42 -8.95 8.29
CA PHE A 335 -16.45 -7.50 8.51
C PHE A 335 -16.49 -7.14 10.00
N LYS A 336 -17.37 -7.77 10.79
CA LYS A 336 -17.45 -7.50 12.24
C LYS A 336 -16.13 -7.79 12.95
N LEU A 337 -15.47 -8.87 12.59
CA LEU A 337 -14.19 -9.22 13.18
C LEU A 337 -13.09 -8.24 12.76
N LEU A 338 -13.01 -7.90 11.47
CA LEU A 338 -12.09 -6.89 10.96
C LEU A 338 -12.28 -5.56 11.69
N LEU A 339 -13.52 -5.07 11.79
CA LEU A 339 -13.86 -3.83 12.49
C LEU A 339 -13.42 -3.88 13.97
N LYS A 340 -13.75 -4.98 14.67
CA LYS A 340 -13.41 -5.15 16.10
C LYS A 340 -11.89 -5.11 16.31
N VAL A 341 -11.13 -5.87 15.51
CA VAL A 341 -9.66 -5.95 15.66
C VAL A 341 -8.99 -4.63 15.26
N SER A 342 -9.44 -4.02 14.15
CA SER A 342 -8.91 -2.73 13.69
C SER A 342 -9.18 -1.61 14.69
N LEU A 343 -10.39 -1.56 15.26
CA LEU A 343 -10.77 -0.55 16.25
C LEU A 343 -10.00 -0.75 17.57
N LEU A 344 -9.87 -2.00 18.02
CA LEU A 344 -9.09 -2.32 19.21
C LEU A 344 -7.62 -1.88 19.05
N TYR A 345 -7.00 -2.24 17.93
CA TYR A 345 -5.63 -1.85 17.63
C TYR A 345 -5.46 -0.33 17.57
N SER A 346 -6.30 0.38 16.79
CA SER A 346 -6.18 1.84 16.65
C SER A 346 -6.44 2.57 17.96
N THR A 347 -7.34 2.07 18.80
CA THR A 347 -7.63 2.66 20.12
C THR A 347 -6.48 2.44 21.10
N ILE A 348 -5.92 1.23 21.15
CA ILE A 348 -4.76 0.95 22.03
C ILE A 348 -3.57 1.82 21.62
N LEU A 349 -3.27 1.88 20.33
CA LEU A 349 -2.14 2.70 19.85
C LEU A 349 -2.37 4.19 20.10
N TRP A 350 -3.59 4.68 19.87
CA TRP A 350 -3.98 6.05 20.19
C TRP A 350 -3.77 6.38 21.65
N LEU A 351 -4.23 5.52 22.57
CA LEU A 351 -4.00 5.69 24.00
C LEU A 351 -2.50 5.76 24.33
N PHE A 352 -1.68 4.88 23.72
CA PHE A 352 -0.24 4.89 23.91
C PHE A 352 0.40 6.22 23.50
N ILE A 353 0.02 6.72 22.31
CA ILE A 353 0.54 7.99 21.79
C ILE A 353 0.07 9.17 22.64
N MET A 354 -1.20 9.19 23.07
CA MET A 354 -1.73 10.27 23.92
C MET A 354 -1.10 10.30 25.32
N CYS A 355 -0.82 9.13 25.90
CA CYS A 355 -0.18 9.03 27.22
C CYS A 355 1.32 9.31 27.17
N PHE A 356 2.01 8.84 26.13
CA PHE A 356 3.47 8.89 26.04
C PHE A 356 4.00 9.60 24.78
N PRO A 357 3.50 10.79 24.38
CA PRO A 357 3.89 11.43 23.12
C PRO A 357 5.38 11.80 23.07
N LYS A 358 5.98 12.11 24.24
CA LYS A 358 7.41 12.41 24.36
C LYS A 358 8.28 11.22 23.92
N VAL A 359 7.87 9.99 24.25
CA VAL A 359 8.61 8.77 23.87
C VAL A 359 8.65 8.65 22.34
N PHE A 360 7.51 8.85 21.68
CA PHE A 360 7.44 8.79 20.21
C PHE A 360 8.28 9.90 19.55
N ALA A 361 8.27 11.12 20.07
CA ALA A 361 9.10 12.21 19.56
C ALA A 361 10.61 11.90 19.73
N SER A 362 11.01 11.39 20.89
CA SER A 362 12.43 11.11 21.22
C SER A 362 13.03 9.94 20.43
N ILE A 363 12.22 9.10 19.77
CA ILE A 363 12.72 8.07 18.86
C ILE A 363 13.38 8.70 17.61
N PHE A 364 12.90 9.87 17.19
CA PHE A 364 13.32 10.48 15.91
C PHE A 364 14.33 11.60 16.07
N THR A 365 14.44 12.23 17.25
CA THR A 365 15.33 13.36 17.48
C THR A 365 15.80 13.44 18.95
N THR A 366 16.97 14.04 19.14
CA THR A 366 17.53 14.37 20.47
C THR A 366 17.41 15.85 20.80
N ASP A 367 16.92 16.68 19.86
CA ASP A 367 16.72 18.11 20.06
C ASP A 367 15.55 18.35 21.04
N ALA A 368 15.86 18.93 22.20
CA ALA A 368 14.89 19.16 23.27
C ALA A 368 13.76 20.11 22.86
N ALA A 369 14.05 21.14 22.05
CA ALA A 369 13.05 22.09 21.57
C ALA A 369 12.07 21.41 20.59
N LEU A 370 12.60 20.63 19.66
CA LEU A 370 11.79 19.87 18.70
C LEU A 370 10.98 18.78 19.39
N ILE A 371 11.53 18.09 20.40
CA ILE A 371 10.78 17.10 21.21
C ILE A 371 9.63 17.77 21.95
N ALA A 372 9.86 18.91 22.59
CA ALA A 372 8.82 19.64 23.32
C ALA A 372 7.69 20.08 22.41
N PHE A 373 8.01 20.65 21.25
CA PHE A 373 7.02 21.06 20.25
C PHE A 373 6.25 19.86 19.65
N THR A 374 6.98 18.82 19.24
CA THR A 374 6.40 17.61 18.65
C THR A 374 5.48 16.86 19.59
N LYS A 375 5.78 16.84 20.90
CA LYS A 375 4.93 16.23 21.93
C LYS A 375 3.50 16.79 21.90
N ASP A 376 3.36 18.11 21.78
CA ASP A 376 2.05 18.76 21.74
C ASP A 376 1.41 18.59 20.34
N ALA A 377 2.18 18.77 19.28
CA ALA A 377 1.72 18.55 17.90
C ALA A 377 1.19 17.12 17.66
N LEU A 378 1.83 16.08 18.24
CA LEU A 378 1.35 14.69 18.20
C LEU A 378 -0.06 14.52 18.75
N ARG A 379 -0.36 15.18 19.87
CA ARG A 379 -1.69 15.09 20.49
C ARG A 379 -2.77 15.71 19.62
N TYR A 380 -2.46 16.82 18.96
CA TYR A 380 -3.39 17.45 18.02
C TYR A 380 -3.54 16.63 16.75
N TYR A 381 -2.45 16.32 16.07
CA TYR A 381 -2.45 15.67 14.77
C TYR A 381 -3.07 14.26 14.79
N LEU A 382 -2.77 13.46 15.83
CA LEU A 382 -3.25 12.09 15.96
C LEU A 382 -4.49 11.96 16.87
N ALA A 383 -5.20 13.05 17.17
CA ALA A 383 -6.35 13.03 18.06
C ALA A 383 -7.46 12.06 17.60
N ALA A 384 -7.68 11.90 16.30
CA ALA A 384 -8.70 11.01 15.75
C ALA A 384 -8.18 9.60 15.35
N LEU A 385 -6.92 9.25 15.68
CA LEU A 385 -6.31 7.99 15.27
C LEU A 385 -7.14 6.75 15.69
N PHE A 386 -7.83 6.81 16.85
CA PHE A 386 -8.68 5.72 17.33
C PHE A 386 -9.83 5.38 16.34
N MET A 387 -10.28 6.36 15.54
CA MET A 387 -11.34 6.16 14.55
C MET A 387 -10.85 5.50 13.26
N PHE A 388 -9.53 5.46 13.02
CA PHE A 388 -8.96 4.88 11.79
C PHE A 388 -9.29 3.41 11.60
N GLY A 389 -9.48 2.66 12.70
CA GLY A 389 -9.93 1.29 12.63
C GLY A 389 -11.26 1.15 11.87
N ILE A 390 -12.18 2.10 12.04
CA ILE A 390 -13.47 2.13 11.31
C ILE A 390 -13.23 2.46 9.84
N GLN A 391 -12.43 3.51 9.57
CA GLN A 391 -12.14 3.96 8.21
C GLN A 391 -11.55 2.83 7.36
N ILE A 392 -10.50 2.17 7.86
CA ILE A 392 -9.83 1.07 7.14
C ILE A 392 -10.75 -0.12 6.97
N ALA A 393 -11.51 -0.53 8.00
CA ALA A 393 -12.44 -1.65 7.90
C ALA A 393 -13.52 -1.41 6.82
N CYS A 394 -14.11 -0.21 6.79
CA CYS A 394 -15.12 0.14 5.80
C CYS A 394 -14.52 0.25 4.38
N GLN A 395 -13.39 0.97 4.23
CA GLN A 395 -12.74 1.17 2.93
C GLN A 395 -12.30 -0.15 2.30
N MET A 396 -11.63 -1.02 3.08
CA MET A 396 -11.20 -2.34 2.59
C MET A 396 -12.36 -3.25 2.26
N THR A 397 -13.49 -3.12 3.00
CA THR A 397 -14.70 -3.88 2.69
C THR A 397 -15.37 -3.38 1.41
N PHE A 398 -15.42 -2.07 1.14
CA PHE A 398 -15.91 -1.55 -0.14
C PHE A 398 -15.10 -2.12 -1.31
N ASN A 399 -13.78 -2.15 -1.20
CA ASN A 399 -12.90 -2.76 -2.21
C ASN A 399 -13.18 -4.27 -2.35
N ALA A 400 -13.32 -4.97 -1.23
CA ALA A 400 -13.59 -6.40 -1.22
C ALA A 400 -14.93 -6.78 -1.86
N LEU A 401 -15.94 -5.92 -1.71
CA LEU A 401 -17.27 -6.08 -2.33
C LEU A 401 -17.31 -5.65 -3.81
N GLY A 402 -16.23 -5.06 -4.32
CA GLY A 402 -16.17 -4.52 -5.68
C GLY A 402 -16.96 -3.23 -5.87
N ASN A 403 -17.28 -2.50 -4.79
CA ASN A 403 -18.06 -1.25 -4.84
C ASN A 403 -17.13 -0.05 -5.13
N ALA A 404 -16.74 0.10 -6.40
CA ALA A 404 -15.86 1.16 -6.85
C ALA A 404 -16.40 2.59 -6.57
N PRO A 405 -17.69 2.92 -6.86
CA PRO A 405 -18.20 4.27 -6.62
C PRO A 405 -18.10 4.69 -5.15
N ALA A 406 -18.47 3.81 -4.22
CA ALA A 406 -18.39 4.11 -2.80
C ALA A 406 -16.93 4.28 -2.34
N SER A 407 -16.03 3.42 -2.82
CA SER A 407 -14.61 3.48 -2.49
C SER A 407 -13.96 4.78 -2.98
N ILE A 408 -14.24 5.20 -4.21
CA ILE A 408 -13.74 6.46 -4.79
C ILE A 408 -14.31 7.66 -4.02
N LEU A 409 -15.62 7.65 -3.77
CA LEU A 409 -16.27 8.75 -3.06
C LEU A 409 -15.65 8.98 -1.67
N VAL A 410 -15.42 7.90 -0.92
CA VAL A 410 -14.78 7.98 0.40
C VAL A 410 -13.35 8.54 0.29
N ALA A 411 -12.57 8.09 -0.71
CA ALA A 411 -11.20 8.57 -0.92
C ALA A 411 -11.16 10.07 -1.24
N ILE A 412 -12.02 10.54 -2.16
CA ILE A 412 -12.10 11.96 -2.55
C ILE A 412 -12.59 12.83 -1.39
N MET A 413 -13.66 12.38 -0.70
CA MET A 413 -14.21 13.13 0.43
C MET A 413 -13.16 13.39 1.50
N ARG A 414 -12.41 12.38 1.92
CA ARG A 414 -11.40 12.53 2.97
C ARG A 414 -10.28 13.47 2.56
N LYS A 415 -9.67 13.26 1.39
CA LYS A 415 -8.43 13.93 0.99
C LYS A 415 -8.66 15.30 0.35
N PHE A 416 -9.58 15.41 -0.61
CA PHE A 416 -9.76 16.63 -1.41
C PHE A 416 -10.88 17.53 -0.88
N VAL A 417 -11.98 16.96 -0.39
CA VAL A 417 -13.13 17.76 0.06
C VAL A 417 -12.98 18.23 1.50
N LEU A 418 -12.42 17.39 2.37
CA LEU A 418 -12.28 17.71 3.80
C LEU A 418 -10.88 18.20 4.14
N LEU A 419 -9.85 17.36 3.97
CA LEU A 419 -8.52 17.65 4.48
C LEU A 419 -7.88 18.87 3.79
N LEU A 420 -7.84 18.87 2.46
CA LEU A 420 -7.14 19.93 1.72
C LEU A 420 -7.68 21.33 2.02
N PRO A 421 -9.01 21.60 2.02
CA PRO A 421 -9.54 22.91 2.41
C PRO A 421 -9.27 23.24 3.88
N LEU A 422 -9.37 22.27 4.80
CA LEU A 422 -9.18 22.52 6.23
C LEU A 422 -7.77 22.96 6.58
N ILE A 423 -6.73 22.49 5.86
CA ILE A 423 -5.34 22.93 6.03
C ILE A 423 -5.23 24.47 5.88
N PHE A 424 -5.99 25.06 4.96
CA PHE A 424 -5.94 26.49 4.70
C PHE A 424 -6.99 27.28 5.49
N ILE A 425 -8.16 26.72 5.75
CA ILE A 425 -9.28 27.42 6.41
C ILE A 425 -9.08 27.53 7.92
N LEU A 426 -8.64 26.45 8.59
CA LEU A 426 -8.56 26.42 10.06
C LEU A 426 -7.63 27.49 10.67
N PRO A 427 -6.47 27.83 10.09
CA PRO A 427 -5.63 28.90 10.61
C PRO A 427 -6.27 30.31 10.56
N HIS A 428 -7.35 30.48 9.78
CA HIS A 428 -8.12 31.73 9.73
C HIS A 428 -9.27 31.74 10.74
N ILE A 429 -9.77 30.58 11.13
CA ILE A 429 -10.82 30.43 12.14
C ILE A 429 -10.21 30.38 13.55
N ILE A 430 -9.18 29.56 13.75
CA ILE A 430 -8.48 29.41 15.03
C ILE A 430 -7.24 30.31 14.99
N THR A 431 -7.42 31.56 15.44
CA THR A 431 -6.37 32.59 15.35
C THR A 431 -5.42 32.58 16.54
N ALA A 432 -5.78 31.91 17.65
CA ALA A 432 -4.99 31.85 18.89
C ALA A 432 -3.64 31.11 18.69
N ASP A 433 -3.65 29.99 18.00
CA ASP A 433 -2.46 29.25 17.58
C ASP A 433 -2.68 28.69 16.17
N LYS A 434 -2.21 29.44 15.20
CA LYS A 434 -2.38 29.09 13.78
C LYS A 434 -1.61 27.84 13.40
N THR A 435 -0.48 27.57 14.05
CA THR A 435 0.34 26.38 13.77
C THR A 435 -0.37 25.11 14.22
N MET A 436 -0.91 25.12 15.44
CA MET A 436 -1.71 23.99 15.94
C MET A 436 -3.03 23.85 15.18
N ALA A 437 -3.61 24.94 14.67
CA ALA A 437 -4.78 24.90 13.80
C ALA A 437 -4.51 24.13 12.50
N VAL A 438 -3.32 24.25 11.90
CA VAL A 438 -2.93 23.46 10.73
C VAL A 438 -2.89 21.95 11.07
N TYR A 439 -2.30 21.57 12.20
CA TYR A 439 -2.27 20.15 12.61
C TYR A 439 -3.67 19.60 12.91
N LEU A 440 -4.59 20.42 13.43
CA LEU A 440 -5.99 20.04 13.67
C LEU A 440 -6.78 19.75 12.40
N ALA A 441 -6.28 20.15 11.23
CA ALA A 441 -6.94 19.82 9.97
C ALA A 441 -7.08 18.32 9.75
N GLU A 442 -6.05 17.52 10.11
CA GLU A 442 -6.08 16.06 9.94
C GLU A 442 -7.17 15.40 10.81
N PRO A 443 -7.20 15.56 12.16
CA PRO A 443 -8.20 14.87 12.97
C PRO A 443 -9.63 15.36 12.73
N ILE A 444 -9.84 16.62 12.36
CA ILE A 444 -11.16 17.12 12.00
C ILE A 444 -11.62 16.49 10.68
N ALA A 445 -10.76 16.50 9.67
CA ALA A 445 -11.04 15.83 8.40
C ALA A 445 -11.33 14.34 8.59
N ASP A 446 -10.53 13.66 9.42
CA ASP A 446 -10.70 12.23 9.71
C ASP A 446 -12.00 11.93 10.45
N GLY A 447 -12.35 12.71 11.46
CA GLY A 447 -13.60 12.54 12.19
C GLY A 447 -14.83 12.71 11.28
N LEU A 448 -14.83 13.74 10.44
CA LEU A 448 -15.90 13.96 9.45
C LEU A 448 -15.91 12.87 8.39
N ALA A 449 -14.74 12.46 7.88
CA ALA A 449 -14.62 11.40 6.88
C ALA A 449 -15.09 10.05 7.42
N VAL A 450 -14.72 9.68 8.65
CA VAL A 450 -15.16 8.42 9.29
C VAL A 450 -16.67 8.43 9.50
N THR A 451 -17.24 9.55 9.93
CA THR A 451 -18.69 9.70 10.09
C THR A 451 -19.39 9.50 8.75
N PHE A 452 -18.97 10.21 7.72
CA PHE A 452 -19.50 10.06 6.36
C PHE A 452 -19.38 8.62 5.85
N THR A 453 -18.16 8.04 5.99
CA THR A 453 -17.88 6.67 5.58
C THR A 453 -18.77 5.65 6.30
N SER A 454 -18.98 5.81 7.61
CA SER A 454 -19.82 4.92 8.42
C SER A 454 -21.28 4.95 7.99
N ILE A 455 -21.81 6.14 7.70
CA ILE A 455 -23.18 6.32 7.21
C ILE A 455 -23.33 5.67 5.83
N LEU A 456 -22.46 6.01 4.88
CA LEU A 456 -22.45 5.46 3.53
C LEU A 456 -22.33 3.93 3.56
N PHE A 457 -21.40 3.43 4.39
CA PHE A 457 -21.15 2.00 4.55
C PHE A 457 -22.39 1.27 5.09
N SER A 458 -23.06 1.82 6.09
CA SER A 458 -24.27 1.20 6.67
C SER A 458 -25.36 0.97 5.62
N PHE A 459 -25.56 1.91 4.69
CA PHE A 459 -26.52 1.75 3.60
C PHE A 459 -26.05 0.78 2.53
N GLN A 460 -24.83 0.97 2.03
CA GLN A 460 -24.29 0.17 0.93
C GLN A 460 -24.05 -1.29 1.34
N PHE A 461 -23.54 -1.52 2.54
CA PHE A 461 -23.30 -2.86 3.06
C PHE A 461 -24.60 -3.65 3.27
N LYS A 462 -25.66 -3.01 3.82
CA LYS A 462 -26.97 -3.63 3.92
C LYS A 462 -27.53 -3.99 2.53
N LYS A 463 -27.36 -3.10 1.54
CA LYS A 463 -27.78 -3.37 0.15
C LYS A 463 -27.02 -4.57 -0.41
N ALA A 464 -25.68 -4.56 -0.33
CA ALA A 464 -24.82 -5.64 -0.83
C ALA A 464 -25.17 -7.00 -0.18
N LEU A 465 -25.44 -7.03 1.13
CA LEU A 465 -25.84 -8.26 1.81
C LEU A 465 -27.22 -8.77 1.35
N ARG A 466 -28.19 -7.88 1.06
CA ARG A 466 -29.51 -8.28 0.53
C ARG A 466 -29.41 -8.87 -0.88
N GLU A 467 -28.49 -8.41 -1.69
CA GLU A 467 -28.27 -8.92 -3.05
C GLU A 467 -27.74 -10.35 -3.08
N ILE A 468 -27.13 -10.81 -1.98
CA ILE A 468 -26.53 -12.15 -1.87
C ILE A 468 -27.26 -13.06 -0.85
N SER A 469 -28.22 -12.54 -0.10
CA SER A 469 -29.10 -13.32 0.77
C SER A 469 -30.26 -13.88 -0.02
#